data_dd026120d9ca3eb0be3ce50eac7b6df4
#
_entry.id   dd026120d9ca3eb0be3ce50eac7b6df4
#
_cell.length_a   1.000
_cell.length_b   1.000
_cell.length_c   1.000
_cell.angle_alpha   90.00
_cell.angle_beta   90.00
_cell.angle_gamma   90.00
#
_symmetry.space_group_name_H-M   'P 1'
#
loop_
_entity.id
_entity.type
_entity.pdbx_description
1 polymer ?
#
loop_
_entity_poly.entity_id
_entity_poly.type
_entity_poly.pdbx_seq_one_letter_code
_entity_poly.pdbx_strand_id
1 'polypeptide(L)'
;MLFYEDFIKSINSKNNVEMKKIEKFSLEIKRIISGAGIGIPLVLAGLFQGYMATIEKVKVIPGVFAIVFLFLGLKQLKTTFSYKIIVDTEKKILNGEKIILSLVDIESCTLEERKIGKNLQVVLDIITLDRKQIIIPLYMKNKERFVLVMRLLLNEKFFIKK
;
A
#
# COMPACT_ATOMS: atom_id res chain seq x y z
N MET A 1 3.47 3.29 20.66
CA MET A 1 3.23 2.06 21.45
C MET A 1 1.73 1.82 21.70
N LEU A 2 0.97 2.73 22.29
CA LEU A 2 -0.48 2.54 22.55
C LEU A 2 -1.27 2.04 21.32
N PHE A 3 -1.05 2.60 20.14
CA PHE A 3 -1.79 2.21 18.92
C PHE A 3 -1.49 0.77 18.44
N TYR A 4 -0.30 0.26 18.64
CA TYR A 4 0.06 -1.10 18.24
C TYR A 4 -0.57 -2.14 19.18
N GLU A 5 -0.52 -1.90 20.48
CA GLU A 5 -1.15 -2.78 21.48
C GLU A 5 -2.67 -2.83 21.30
N ASP A 6 -3.32 -1.68 21.06
CA ASP A 6 -4.75 -1.63 20.79
C ASP A 6 -5.10 -2.36 19.48
N PHE A 7 -4.25 -2.25 18.46
CA PHE A 7 -4.41 -2.99 17.21
C PHE A 7 -4.30 -4.50 17.44
N ILE A 8 -3.33 -4.97 18.23
CA ILE A 8 -3.21 -6.40 18.59
C ILE A 8 -4.43 -6.87 19.38
N LYS A 9 -4.91 -6.07 20.34
CA LYS A 9 -6.13 -6.39 21.11
C LYS A 9 -7.34 -6.52 20.18
N SER A 10 -7.50 -5.62 19.21
CA SER A 10 -8.61 -5.66 18.25
C SER A 10 -8.55 -6.91 17.34
N ILE A 11 -7.36 -7.36 16.97
CA ILE A 11 -7.17 -8.60 16.20
C ILE A 11 -7.50 -9.83 17.05
N ASN A 12 -7.08 -9.85 18.30
CA ASN A 12 -7.30 -11.00 19.19
C ASN A 12 -8.75 -11.12 19.67
N SER A 13 -9.50 -10.02 19.69
CA SER A 13 -10.93 -10.02 20.06
C SER A 13 -11.86 -10.54 18.94
N LYS A 14 -11.39 -10.54 17.69
CA LYS A 14 -12.17 -10.96 16.49
C LYS A 14 -11.78 -12.36 16.04
N ASN A 15 -12.25 -13.38 16.76
CA ASN A 15 -11.88 -14.77 16.47
C ASN A 15 -12.61 -15.40 15.26
N ASN A 16 -13.74 -14.85 14.82
CA ASN A 16 -14.54 -15.41 13.70
C ASN A 16 -14.62 -14.40 12.56
N VAL A 17 -13.77 -14.57 11.55
CA VAL A 17 -13.89 -13.84 10.29
C VAL A 17 -14.28 -14.83 9.20
N GLU A 18 -15.47 -14.66 8.66
CA GLU A 18 -15.91 -15.38 7.47
C GLU A 18 -15.06 -14.92 6.28
N MET A 19 -14.27 -15.83 5.72
CA MET A 19 -13.38 -15.55 4.60
C MET A 19 -14.15 -15.60 3.29
N LYS A 20 -13.94 -14.59 2.44
CA LYS A 20 -14.42 -14.58 1.06
C LYS A 20 -13.39 -15.28 0.18
N LYS A 21 -13.85 -15.92 -0.91
CA LYS A 21 -12.95 -16.54 -1.92
C LYS A 21 -11.85 -15.57 -2.39
N ILE A 22 -12.22 -14.31 -2.59
CA ILE A 22 -11.30 -13.24 -3.00
C ILE A 22 -11.50 -12.05 -2.07
N GLU A 23 -10.47 -11.74 -1.31
CA GLU A 23 -10.40 -10.56 -0.45
C GLU A 23 -9.63 -9.44 -1.17
N LYS A 24 -10.24 -8.24 -1.21
CA LYS A 24 -9.66 -7.08 -1.88
C LYS A 24 -9.45 -5.95 -0.89
N PHE A 25 -8.23 -5.45 -0.84
CA PHE A 25 -7.83 -4.36 0.05
C PHE A 25 -7.32 -3.19 -0.76
N SER A 26 -7.97 -2.05 -0.63
CA SER A 26 -7.59 -0.78 -1.26
C SER A 26 -6.87 0.13 -0.27
N LEU A 27 -6.24 1.17 -0.77
CA LEU A 27 -5.55 2.16 0.05
C LEU A 27 -6.51 2.86 1.03
N GLU A 28 -6.01 3.22 2.22
CA GLU A 28 -6.76 4.00 3.21
C GLU A 28 -7.11 5.38 2.66
N ILE A 29 -8.33 5.87 2.96
CA ILE A 29 -8.85 7.15 2.43
C ILE A 29 -7.92 8.33 2.72
N LYS A 30 -7.34 8.40 3.92
CA LYS A 30 -6.39 9.47 4.28
C LYS A 30 -5.20 9.53 3.33
N ARG A 31 -4.70 8.38 2.88
CA ARG A 31 -3.59 8.29 1.92
C ARG A 31 -4.01 8.61 0.50
N ILE A 32 -5.24 8.24 0.13
CA ILE A 32 -5.82 8.65 -1.16
C ILE A 32 -5.93 10.17 -1.22
N ILE A 33 -6.47 10.80 -0.18
CA ILE A 33 -6.58 12.27 -0.09
C ILE A 33 -5.19 12.92 -0.14
N SER A 34 -4.22 12.41 0.61
CA SER A 34 -2.85 12.92 0.60
C SER A 34 -2.19 12.77 -0.77
N GLY A 35 -2.32 11.62 -1.41
CA GLY A 35 -1.76 11.37 -2.75
C GLY A 35 -2.42 12.22 -3.83
N ALA A 36 -3.74 12.35 -3.79
CA ALA A 36 -4.50 13.21 -4.70
C ALA A 36 -4.19 14.70 -4.44
N GLY A 37 -4.03 15.10 -3.17
CA GLY A 37 -3.66 16.47 -2.77
C GLY A 37 -2.28 16.92 -3.28
N ILE A 38 -1.40 15.96 -3.62
CA ILE A 38 -0.12 16.25 -4.29
C ILE A 38 -0.26 16.13 -5.80
N GLY A 39 -0.90 15.06 -6.28
CA GLY A 39 -0.98 14.74 -7.69
C GLY A 39 -1.83 15.73 -8.49
N ILE A 40 -3.00 16.14 -7.97
CA ILE A 40 -3.89 17.08 -8.65
C ILE A 40 -3.24 18.46 -8.86
N PRO A 41 -2.66 19.13 -7.83
CA PRO A 41 -1.97 20.40 -8.03
C PRO A 41 -0.81 20.32 -9.01
N LEU A 42 -0.05 19.21 -9.03
CA LEU A 42 1.03 19.03 -10.01
C LEU A 42 0.48 18.93 -11.43
N VAL A 43 -0.62 18.22 -11.66
CA VAL A 43 -1.27 18.17 -13.00
C VAL A 43 -1.76 19.55 -13.40
N LEU A 44 -2.43 20.28 -12.50
CA LEU A 44 -2.91 21.64 -12.79
C LEU A 44 -1.75 22.60 -13.08
N ALA A 45 -0.65 22.54 -12.32
CA ALA A 45 0.55 23.33 -12.58
C ALA A 45 1.15 22.96 -13.95
N GLY A 46 1.18 21.68 -14.32
CA GLY A 46 1.65 21.23 -15.63
C GLY A 46 0.79 21.76 -16.77
N LEU A 47 -0.55 21.74 -16.63
CA LEU A 47 -1.48 22.32 -17.62
C LEU A 47 -1.28 23.82 -17.73
N PHE A 48 -1.14 24.54 -16.62
CA PHE A 48 -0.89 25.97 -16.59
C PHE A 48 0.43 26.32 -17.30
N GLN A 49 1.51 25.60 -17.01
CA GLN A 49 2.80 25.81 -17.68
C GLN A 49 2.71 25.51 -19.19
N GLY A 50 1.97 24.46 -19.57
CA GLY A 50 1.69 24.16 -20.99
C GLY A 50 0.97 25.29 -21.70
N TYR A 51 -0.04 25.88 -21.05
CA TYR A 51 -0.73 27.06 -21.57
C TYR A 51 0.22 28.28 -21.71
N MET A 52 1.03 28.57 -20.70
CA MET A 52 2.02 29.64 -20.76
C MET A 52 3.04 29.44 -21.91
N ALA A 53 3.46 28.21 -22.18
CA ALA A 53 4.34 27.89 -23.30
C ALA A 53 3.73 28.23 -24.68
N THR A 54 2.41 28.37 -24.78
CA THR A 54 1.74 28.80 -26.05
C THR A 54 1.74 30.31 -26.24
N ILE A 55 1.83 31.08 -25.15
CA ILE A 55 1.69 32.54 -25.16
C ILE A 55 3.05 33.24 -25.13
N GLU A 56 4.01 32.73 -24.36
CA GLU A 56 5.31 33.37 -24.17
C GLU A 56 6.24 33.28 -25.41
N LYS A 57 7.11 34.32 -25.55
CA LYS A 57 8.13 34.33 -26.59
C LYS A 57 9.21 33.23 -26.37
N VAL A 58 9.51 32.93 -25.08
CA VAL A 58 10.46 31.86 -24.71
C VAL A 58 9.68 30.62 -24.30
N LYS A 59 9.40 29.74 -25.23
CA LYS A 59 8.51 28.58 -25.06
C LYS A 59 9.19 27.36 -24.40
N VAL A 60 10.52 27.32 -24.37
CA VAL A 60 11.27 26.09 -23.95
C VAL A 60 11.11 25.84 -22.45
N ILE A 61 11.31 26.84 -21.61
CA ILE A 61 11.28 26.67 -20.14
C ILE A 61 9.89 26.25 -19.65
N PRO A 62 8.79 26.98 -19.94
CA PRO A 62 7.46 26.57 -19.55
C PRO A 62 7.08 25.18 -20.10
N GLY A 63 7.50 24.87 -21.35
CA GLY A 63 7.23 23.57 -21.96
C GLY A 63 7.89 22.41 -21.21
N VAL A 64 9.14 22.55 -20.79
CA VAL A 64 9.85 21.55 -19.98
C VAL A 64 9.16 21.36 -18.63
N PHE A 65 8.81 22.43 -17.94
CA PHE A 65 8.08 22.33 -16.65
C PHE A 65 6.71 21.71 -16.82
N ALA A 66 5.99 21.99 -17.89
CA ALA A 66 4.71 21.36 -18.20
C ALA A 66 4.85 19.84 -18.27
N ILE A 67 5.81 19.33 -19.02
CA ILE A 67 6.05 17.89 -19.18
C ILE A 67 6.43 17.26 -17.83
N VAL A 68 7.35 17.87 -17.09
CA VAL A 68 7.80 17.35 -15.78
C VAL A 68 6.65 17.29 -14.79
N PHE A 69 5.86 18.35 -14.64
CA PHE A 69 4.76 18.40 -13.67
C PHE A 69 3.61 17.47 -14.07
N LEU A 70 3.27 17.37 -15.34
CA LEU A 70 2.28 16.41 -15.82
C LEU A 70 2.74 14.97 -15.55
N PHE A 71 3.98 14.65 -15.88
CA PHE A 71 4.52 13.31 -15.64
C PHE A 71 4.51 12.94 -14.15
N LEU A 72 5.00 13.82 -13.29
CA LEU A 72 5.04 13.59 -11.84
C LEU A 72 3.63 13.51 -11.25
N GLY A 73 2.75 14.40 -11.64
CA GLY A 73 1.35 14.43 -11.17
C GLY A 73 0.59 13.18 -11.58
N LEU A 74 0.64 12.79 -12.85
CA LEU A 74 -0.01 11.57 -13.37
C LEU A 74 0.58 10.31 -12.75
N LYS A 75 1.90 10.23 -12.59
CA LYS A 75 2.57 9.11 -11.91
C LYS A 75 2.09 9.00 -10.46
N GLN A 76 2.01 10.12 -9.73
CA GLN A 76 1.53 10.15 -8.35
C GLN A 76 0.07 9.68 -8.25
N LEU A 77 -0.80 10.19 -9.10
CA LEU A 77 -2.21 9.77 -9.14
C LEU A 77 -2.33 8.29 -9.48
N LYS A 78 -1.63 7.82 -10.51
CA LYS A 78 -1.61 6.40 -10.88
C LYS A 78 -1.20 5.53 -9.69
N THR A 79 -0.09 5.84 -9.02
CA THR A 79 0.39 5.08 -7.85
C THR A 79 -0.64 5.08 -6.73
N THR A 80 -1.30 6.21 -6.48
CA THR A 80 -2.30 6.34 -5.42
C THR A 80 -3.55 5.50 -5.70
N PHE A 81 -4.07 5.55 -6.93
CA PHE A 81 -5.32 4.88 -7.28
C PHE A 81 -5.15 3.41 -7.70
N SER A 82 -3.94 3.02 -8.13
CA SER A 82 -3.66 1.63 -8.52
C SER A 82 -3.34 0.72 -7.33
N TYR A 83 -3.13 1.29 -6.12
CA TYR A 83 -2.81 0.48 -4.95
C TYR A 83 -3.94 -0.51 -4.63
N LYS A 84 -3.63 -1.78 -4.73
CA LYS A 84 -4.56 -2.87 -4.47
C LYS A 84 -3.82 -4.11 -4.02
N ILE A 85 -4.29 -4.71 -2.95
CA ILE A 85 -3.86 -6.04 -2.52
C ILE A 85 -5.05 -6.98 -2.62
N ILE A 86 -4.85 -8.11 -3.26
CA ILE A 86 -5.85 -9.16 -3.43
C ILE A 86 -5.30 -10.43 -2.80
N VAL A 87 -6.09 -11.05 -1.95
CA VAL A 87 -5.81 -12.38 -1.40
C VAL A 87 -6.84 -13.36 -1.95
N ASP A 88 -6.37 -14.28 -2.76
CA ASP A 88 -7.16 -15.43 -3.20
C ASP A 88 -7.03 -16.53 -2.14
N THR A 89 -8.08 -16.77 -1.39
CA THR A 89 -8.06 -17.70 -0.26
C THR A 89 -8.11 -19.17 -0.71
N GLU A 90 -8.70 -19.46 -1.88
CA GLU A 90 -8.76 -20.80 -2.45
C GLU A 90 -7.41 -21.20 -3.06
N LYS A 91 -6.84 -20.31 -3.89
CA LYS A 91 -5.53 -20.54 -4.53
C LYS A 91 -4.36 -20.28 -3.60
N LYS A 92 -4.61 -19.69 -2.46
CA LYS A 92 -3.57 -19.24 -1.49
C LYS A 92 -2.52 -18.35 -2.14
N ILE A 93 -2.97 -17.35 -2.91
CA ILE A 93 -2.11 -16.40 -3.60
C ILE A 93 -2.39 -14.99 -3.07
N LEU A 94 -1.33 -14.28 -2.69
CA LEU A 94 -1.34 -12.86 -2.42
C LEU A 94 -0.82 -12.11 -3.63
N ASN A 95 -1.65 -11.23 -4.18
CA ASN A 95 -1.33 -10.40 -5.34
C ASN A 95 -1.41 -8.93 -4.96
N GLY A 96 -0.29 -8.22 -5.04
CA GLY A 96 -0.17 -6.78 -4.87
C GLY A 96 0.40 -6.12 -6.13
N GLU A 97 0.52 -4.79 -6.13
CA GLU A 97 0.97 -4.02 -7.29
C GLU A 97 2.31 -4.50 -7.88
N LYS A 98 3.22 -4.97 -7.03
CA LYS A 98 4.57 -5.42 -7.42
C LYS A 98 4.93 -6.80 -6.86
N ILE A 99 3.98 -7.49 -6.24
CA ILE A 99 4.22 -8.71 -5.51
C ILE A 99 3.16 -9.73 -5.92
N ILE A 100 3.60 -10.85 -6.43
CA ILE A 100 2.76 -12.04 -6.58
C ILE A 100 3.46 -13.12 -5.74
N LEU A 101 2.78 -13.55 -4.68
CA LEU A 101 3.35 -14.45 -3.70
C LEU A 101 2.38 -15.60 -3.43
N SER A 102 2.84 -16.82 -3.58
CA SER A 102 2.13 -18.00 -3.10
C SER A 102 2.28 -18.07 -1.57
N LEU A 103 1.16 -18.18 -0.85
CA LEU A 103 1.19 -18.30 0.61
C LEU A 103 1.81 -19.61 1.09
N VAL A 104 1.91 -20.61 0.21
CA VAL A 104 2.59 -21.89 0.49
C VAL A 104 4.09 -21.67 0.61
N ASP A 105 4.65 -20.77 -0.21
CA ASP A 105 6.07 -20.45 -0.25
C ASP A 105 6.54 -19.52 0.89
N ILE A 106 5.63 -19.19 1.82
CA ILE A 106 5.97 -18.40 3.01
C ILE A 106 6.55 -19.33 4.07
N GLU A 107 7.73 -18.98 4.58
CA GLU A 107 8.37 -19.61 5.73
C GLU A 107 7.81 -19.02 7.03
N SER A 108 7.77 -17.69 7.13
CA SER A 108 7.23 -16.98 8.29
C SER A 108 6.61 -15.64 7.90
N CYS A 109 5.61 -15.22 8.67
CA CYS A 109 4.94 -13.93 8.53
C CYS A 109 4.83 -13.30 9.91
N THR A 110 5.48 -12.18 10.12
CA THR A 110 5.51 -11.50 11.42
C THR A 110 4.79 -10.16 11.35
N LEU A 111 3.80 -9.97 12.21
CA LEU A 111 3.20 -8.67 12.46
C LEU A 111 4.10 -7.91 13.42
N GLU A 112 4.63 -6.79 13.00
CA GLU A 112 5.50 -5.96 13.83
C GLU A 112 5.28 -4.46 13.59
N GLU A 113 5.73 -3.65 14.54
CA GLU A 113 5.89 -2.22 14.36
C GLU A 113 7.30 -1.91 13.89
N ARG A 114 7.43 -1.28 12.72
CA ARG A 114 8.73 -0.94 12.11
C ARG A 114 8.81 0.54 11.78
N LYS A 115 10.00 1.10 11.97
CA LYS A 115 10.27 2.47 11.55
C LYS A 115 10.50 2.50 10.04
N ILE A 116 9.58 3.15 9.32
CA ILE A 116 9.70 3.41 7.87
C ILE A 116 9.87 4.93 7.68
N GLY A 117 11.06 5.35 7.31
CA GLY A 117 11.43 6.76 7.28
C GLY A 117 11.39 7.39 8.69
N LYS A 118 10.57 8.42 8.88
CA LYS A 118 10.42 9.13 10.17
C LYS A 118 9.29 8.56 11.05
N ASN A 119 8.45 7.68 10.53
CA ASN A 119 7.24 7.22 11.21
C ASN A 119 7.33 5.74 11.60
N LEU A 120 6.79 5.40 12.78
CA LEU A 120 6.51 4.03 13.17
C LEU A 120 5.24 3.55 12.45
N GLN A 121 5.30 2.37 11.88
CA GLN A 121 4.21 1.80 11.09
C GLN A 121 4.07 0.32 11.34
N VAL A 122 2.84 -0.14 11.42
CA VAL A 122 2.54 -1.56 11.53
C VAL A 122 2.72 -2.20 10.14
N VAL A 123 3.50 -3.27 10.09
CA VAL A 123 3.83 -3.99 8.86
C VAL A 123 3.64 -5.48 9.04
N LEU A 124 3.42 -6.19 7.95
CA LEU A 124 3.66 -7.62 7.86
C LEU A 124 5.04 -7.83 7.22
N ASP A 125 5.93 -8.44 7.98
CA ASP A 125 7.24 -8.89 7.52
C ASP A 125 7.14 -10.36 7.13
N ILE A 126 7.25 -10.64 5.85
CA ILE A 126 7.09 -11.97 5.27
C ILE A 126 8.45 -12.46 4.81
N ILE A 127 8.84 -13.63 5.29
CA ILE A 127 10.03 -14.34 4.83
C ILE A 127 9.57 -15.54 4.01
N THR A 128 10.08 -15.67 2.80
CA THR A 128 9.78 -16.77 1.90
C THR A 128 10.78 -17.90 2.05
N LEU A 129 10.45 -19.10 1.59
CA LEU A 129 11.32 -20.28 1.63
C LEU A 129 12.66 -20.06 0.91
N ASP A 130 12.68 -19.20 -0.11
CA ASP A 130 13.90 -18.76 -0.80
C ASP A 130 14.63 -17.60 -0.07
N ARG A 131 14.26 -17.36 1.19
CA ARG A 131 14.82 -16.34 2.09
C ARG A 131 14.71 -14.89 1.62
N LYS A 132 13.76 -14.61 0.73
CA LYS A 132 13.45 -13.22 0.38
C LYS A 132 12.56 -12.61 1.46
N GLN A 133 12.89 -11.39 1.85
CA GLN A 133 12.11 -10.60 2.78
C GLN A 133 11.17 -9.66 2.01
N ILE A 134 9.89 -9.70 2.33
CA ILE A 134 8.85 -8.86 1.75
C ILE A 134 8.14 -8.13 2.88
N ILE A 135 8.23 -6.80 2.89
CA ILE A 135 7.59 -5.97 3.91
C ILE A 135 6.33 -5.36 3.29
N ILE A 136 5.18 -5.66 3.89
CA ILE A 136 3.89 -5.10 3.49
C ILE A 136 3.42 -4.11 4.55
N PRO A 137 3.54 -2.80 4.31
CA PRO A 137 2.99 -1.79 5.21
C PRO A 137 1.47 -1.84 5.21
N LEU A 138 0.85 -1.77 6.38
CA LEU A 138 -0.62 -1.85 6.52
C LEU A 138 -1.29 -0.50 6.22
N TYR A 139 -1.15 -0.06 4.97
CA TYR A 139 -1.75 1.20 4.48
C TYR A 139 -3.16 1.05 3.91
N MET A 140 -3.70 -0.18 3.96
CA MET A 140 -4.99 -0.48 3.40
C MET A 140 -6.14 -0.17 4.35
N LYS A 141 -7.29 0.09 3.74
CA LYS A 141 -8.57 0.08 4.43
C LYS A 141 -8.85 -1.32 4.98
N ASN A 142 -9.44 -1.41 6.16
CA ASN A 142 -9.72 -2.68 6.85
C ASN A 142 -8.46 -3.54 7.11
N LYS A 143 -7.37 -2.90 7.53
CA LYS A 143 -6.09 -3.54 7.85
C LYS A 143 -6.21 -4.69 8.87
N GLU A 144 -7.12 -4.57 9.85
CA GLU A 144 -7.41 -5.65 10.80
C GLU A 144 -7.89 -6.91 10.08
N ARG A 145 -8.86 -6.76 9.15
CA ARG A 145 -9.37 -7.87 8.35
C ARG A 145 -8.27 -8.53 7.52
N PHE A 146 -7.38 -7.72 6.92
CA PHE A 146 -6.25 -8.25 6.17
C PHE A 146 -5.34 -9.12 7.04
N VAL A 147 -4.98 -8.63 8.22
CA VAL A 147 -4.13 -9.37 9.17
C VAL A 147 -4.82 -10.66 9.65
N LEU A 148 -6.13 -10.60 9.94
CA LEU A 148 -6.90 -11.79 10.34
C LEU A 148 -6.96 -12.84 9.24
N VAL A 149 -7.20 -12.43 7.98
CA VAL A 149 -7.18 -13.34 6.82
C VAL A 149 -5.80 -13.98 6.66
N MET A 150 -4.72 -13.20 6.74
CA MET A 150 -3.35 -13.71 6.67
C MET A 150 -3.04 -14.68 7.83
N ARG A 151 -3.46 -14.34 9.05
CA ARG A 151 -3.31 -15.21 10.23
C ARG A 151 -4.01 -16.55 10.05
N LEU A 152 -5.25 -16.55 9.55
CA LEU A 152 -6.02 -17.78 9.30
C LEU A 152 -5.41 -18.64 8.20
N LEU A 153 -4.90 -18.03 7.12
CA LEU A 153 -4.31 -18.76 6.00
C LEU A 153 -2.91 -19.31 6.31
N LEU A 154 -2.14 -18.61 7.14
CA LEU A 154 -0.76 -18.99 7.47
C LEU A 154 -0.65 -19.81 8.77
N ASN A 155 -1.66 -19.72 9.63
CA ASN A 155 -1.75 -20.46 10.90
C ASN A 155 -0.45 -20.43 11.70
N GLU A 156 0.27 -21.55 11.83
CA GLU A 156 1.50 -21.67 12.61
C GLU A 156 2.68 -20.81 12.10
N LYS A 157 2.64 -20.39 10.85
CA LYS A 157 3.65 -19.51 10.23
C LYS A 157 3.43 -18.03 10.56
N PHE A 158 2.34 -17.68 11.25
CA PHE A 158 2.00 -16.30 11.59
C PHE A 158 2.40 -15.96 13.03
N PHE A 159 3.22 -14.93 13.19
CA PHE A 159 3.75 -14.48 14.47
C PHE A 159 3.35 -13.03 14.74
N ILE A 160 3.20 -12.68 16.01
CA ILE A 160 3.00 -11.30 16.47
C ILE A 160 4.19 -10.94 17.36
N LYS A 161 4.96 -9.97 16.91
CA LYS A 161 6.10 -9.46 17.70
C LYS A 161 5.57 -8.40 18.68
N LYS A 162 5.80 -8.65 19.95
CA LYS A 162 5.46 -7.73 21.06
C LYS A 162 6.53 -6.68 21.24
#